data_a183bc04efd6cb27fa99c1efaf781f0e
#
_entry.id   a183bc04efd6cb27fa99c1efaf781f0e
#
_cell.length_a   1.000
_cell.length_b   1.000
_cell.length_c   1.000
_cell.angle_alpha   90.00
_cell.angle_beta   90.00
_cell.angle_gamma   90.00
#
_symmetry.space_group_name_H-M   'P 1'
#
loop_
_entity.id
_entity.type
_entity.pdbx_description
1 polymer ?
#
loop_
_entity_poly.entity_id
_entity_poly.type
_entity_poly.pdbx_seq_one_letter_code
_entity_poly.pdbx_strand_id
1 'polypeptide(L)'
;APLQEGAAAQQSMRLYLREMLEPTGLWQEEIAHRLRPTYEAMWRVLCRHVGVTEVDEGIRWLALAINGMPIHLQAVQEMVQALNPELGAPEQQVLPAVEAFTAYAVALVAAEKNRREMKS
;
A
#
# COMPACT_ATOMS: atom_id res chain seq x y z
N ALA A 1 6.95 4.20 -22.96
CA ALA A 1 6.38 5.49 -22.60
C ALA A 1 5.73 5.41 -21.21
N PRO A 2 5.80 6.49 -20.40
CA PRO A 2 5.25 6.48 -19.05
C PRO A 2 3.76 6.11 -18.97
N LEU A 3 2.97 6.49 -19.97
CA LEU A 3 1.54 6.18 -20.02
C LEU A 3 1.29 4.68 -20.19
N GLN A 4 2.10 4.00 -20.98
CA GLN A 4 1.98 2.55 -21.20
C GLN A 4 2.42 1.78 -19.95
N GLU A 5 3.47 2.25 -19.29
CA GLU A 5 3.94 1.66 -18.04
C GLU A 5 2.89 1.82 -16.95
N GLY A 6 2.27 2.99 -16.84
CA GLY A 6 1.21 3.25 -15.89
C GLY A 6 -0.01 2.38 -16.13
N ALA A 7 -0.42 2.21 -17.40
CA ALA A 7 -1.55 1.37 -17.75
C ALA A 7 -1.27 -0.11 -17.46
N ALA A 8 -0.06 -0.59 -17.76
CA ALA A 8 0.34 -1.97 -17.47
C ALA A 8 0.37 -2.25 -15.97
N ALA A 9 0.93 -1.33 -15.15
CA ALA A 9 0.97 -1.46 -13.72
C ALA A 9 -0.44 -1.48 -13.12
N GLN A 10 -1.33 -0.63 -13.62
CA GLN A 10 -2.72 -0.55 -13.18
C GLN A 10 -3.47 -1.85 -13.50
N GLN A 11 -3.25 -2.40 -14.69
CA GLN A 11 -3.87 -3.65 -15.09
C GLN A 11 -3.38 -4.83 -14.24
N SER A 12 -2.08 -4.88 -13.94
CA SER A 12 -1.51 -5.89 -13.07
C SER A 12 -2.12 -5.80 -11.66
N MET A 13 -2.29 -4.57 -11.14
CA MET A 13 -2.89 -4.37 -9.82
C MET A 13 -4.34 -4.85 -9.79
N ARG A 14 -5.11 -4.60 -10.86
CA ARG A 14 -6.49 -5.09 -10.97
C ARG A 14 -6.57 -6.61 -10.93
N LEU A 15 -5.64 -7.27 -11.61
CA LEU A 15 -5.57 -8.73 -11.61
C LEU A 15 -5.26 -9.28 -10.20
N TYR A 16 -4.33 -8.65 -9.49
CA TYR A 16 -4.02 -9.03 -8.11
C TYR A 16 -5.22 -8.88 -7.18
N LEU A 17 -5.89 -7.73 -7.26
CA LEU A 17 -7.06 -7.47 -6.42
C LEU A 17 -8.20 -8.45 -6.75
N ARG A 18 -8.41 -8.72 -8.03
CA ARG A 18 -9.43 -9.67 -8.46
C ARG A 18 -9.16 -11.05 -7.90
N GLU A 19 -7.89 -11.51 -7.95
CA GLU A 19 -7.52 -12.82 -7.42
C GLU A 19 -7.65 -12.85 -5.89
N MET A 20 -7.40 -11.73 -5.21
CA MET A 20 -7.59 -11.63 -3.76
C MET A 20 -9.06 -11.75 -3.37
N LEU A 21 -9.95 -11.12 -4.16
CA LEU A 21 -11.38 -11.12 -3.88
C LEU A 21 -12.08 -12.41 -4.31
N GLU A 22 -11.65 -12.99 -5.43
CA GLU A 22 -12.22 -14.21 -6.01
C GLU A 22 -11.09 -15.19 -6.35
N PRO A 23 -10.47 -15.84 -5.33
CA PRO A 23 -9.29 -16.66 -5.57
C PRO A 23 -9.59 -17.87 -6.44
N THR A 24 -8.86 -17.97 -7.56
CA THR A 24 -8.92 -19.14 -8.44
C THR A 24 -7.92 -20.21 -8.01
N GLY A 25 -6.98 -19.85 -7.13
CA GLY A 25 -5.89 -20.71 -6.70
C GLY A 25 -4.69 -20.73 -7.62
N LEU A 26 -4.83 -20.16 -8.83
CA LEU A 26 -3.75 -20.17 -9.82
C LEU A 26 -2.67 -19.15 -9.56
N TRP A 27 -3.05 -18.00 -8.97
CA TRP A 27 -2.16 -16.84 -8.83
C TRP A 27 -1.74 -16.55 -7.40
N GLN A 28 -2.39 -17.15 -6.39
CA GLN A 28 -2.14 -16.82 -4.98
C GLN A 28 -0.69 -17.04 -4.57
N GLU A 29 -0.12 -18.18 -4.93
CA GLU A 29 1.24 -18.52 -4.56
C GLU A 29 2.25 -17.57 -5.22
N GLU A 30 2.04 -17.25 -6.49
CA GLU A 30 2.90 -16.32 -7.21
C GLU A 30 2.80 -14.90 -6.69
N ILE A 31 1.58 -14.44 -6.38
CA ILE A 31 1.37 -13.12 -5.77
C ILE A 31 2.11 -13.03 -4.45
N ALA A 32 1.95 -14.02 -3.58
CA ALA A 32 2.64 -14.08 -2.30
C ALA A 32 4.15 -14.08 -2.49
N HIS A 33 4.64 -14.85 -3.46
CA HIS A 33 6.07 -14.93 -3.74
C HIS A 33 6.64 -13.58 -4.19
N ARG A 34 5.94 -12.87 -5.07
CA ARG A 34 6.38 -11.56 -5.58
C ARG A 34 6.30 -10.46 -4.53
N LEU A 35 5.24 -10.45 -3.75
CA LEU A 35 5.00 -9.39 -2.77
C LEU A 35 5.77 -9.59 -1.48
N ARG A 36 6.10 -10.84 -1.14
CA ARG A 36 6.73 -11.15 0.13
C ARG A 36 8.03 -10.38 0.40
N PRO A 37 8.99 -10.28 -0.53
CA PRO A 37 10.21 -9.52 -0.23
C PRO A 37 9.95 -8.05 0.09
N THR A 38 9.00 -7.43 -0.62
CA THR A 38 8.62 -6.03 -0.39
C THR A 38 7.98 -5.86 0.97
N TYR A 39 7.05 -6.76 1.34
CA TYR A 39 6.39 -6.73 2.65
C TYR A 39 7.37 -6.98 3.78
N GLU A 40 8.26 -7.95 3.62
CA GLU A 40 9.27 -8.25 4.64
C GLU A 40 10.22 -7.06 4.88
N ALA A 41 10.63 -6.38 3.80
CA ALA A 41 11.45 -5.18 3.90
C ALA A 41 10.69 -4.07 4.65
N MET A 42 9.42 -3.89 4.33
CA MET A 42 8.58 -2.91 5.01
C MET A 42 8.39 -3.25 6.48
N TRP A 43 8.12 -4.51 6.81
CA TRP A 43 7.98 -4.92 8.21
C TRP A 43 9.24 -4.58 9.02
N ARG A 44 10.43 -4.81 8.46
CA ARG A 44 11.70 -4.48 9.14
C ARG A 44 11.84 -2.99 9.38
N VAL A 45 11.49 -2.18 8.37
CA VAL A 45 11.53 -0.72 8.50
C VAL A 45 10.55 -0.25 9.57
N LEU A 46 9.32 -0.77 9.55
CA LEU A 46 8.30 -0.42 10.54
C LEU A 46 8.68 -0.84 11.93
N CYS A 47 9.27 -2.02 12.10
CA CYS A 47 9.77 -2.47 13.40
C CYS A 47 10.77 -1.48 13.98
N ARG A 48 11.70 -0.99 13.16
CA ARG A 48 12.68 0.00 13.61
C ARG A 48 12.03 1.30 14.04
N HIS A 49 11.07 1.79 13.27
CA HIS A 49 10.39 3.06 13.59
C HIS A 49 9.46 2.94 14.78
N VAL A 50 8.81 1.80 14.96
CA VAL A 50 7.95 1.56 16.12
C VAL A 50 8.76 1.23 17.38
N GLY A 51 9.97 0.69 17.20
CA GLY A 51 10.85 0.36 18.33
C GLY A 51 10.67 -1.07 18.83
N VAL A 52 10.31 -2.00 17.95
CA VAL A 52 10.18 -3.42 18.29
C VAL A 52 11.15 -4.26 17.47
N THR A 53 11.49 -5.44 17.98
CA THR A 53 12.48 -6.33 17.34
C THR A 53 11.84 -7.37 16.44
N GLU A 54 10.57 -7.70 16.68
CA GLU A 54 9.88 -8.75 15.94
C GLU A 54 8.60 -8.25 15.30
N VAL A 55 8.26 -8.87 14.18
CA VAL A 55 7.03 -8.57 13.45
C VAL A 55 5.86 -9.22 14.18
N ASP A 56 4.99 -8.41 14.75
CA ASP A 56 3.79 -8.86 15.43
C ASP A 56 2.54 -8.48 14.63
N GLU A 57 1.38 -8.75 15.18
CA GLU A 57 0.10 -8.45 14.55
C GLU A 57 -0.04 -6.94 14.25
N GLY A 58 0.36 -6.09 15.19
CA GLY A 58 0.28 -4.63 15.01
C GLY A 58 1.12 -4.13 13.85
N ILE A 59 2.33 -4.66 13.68
CA ILE A 59 3.19 -4.33 12.54
C ILE A 59 2.52 -4.77 11.23
N ARG A 60 1.87 -5.91 11.21
CA ARG A 60 1.17 -6.40 10.02
C ARG A 60 -0.01 -5.50 9.63
N TRP A 61 -0.81 -5.09 10.59
CA TRP A 61 -1.91 -4.15 10.34
C TRP A 61 -1.40 -2.80 9.86
N LEU A 62 -0.33 -2.31 10.47
CA LEU A 62 0.29 -1.04 10.08
C LEU A 62 0.79 -1.09 8.63
N ALA A 63 1.48 -2.17 8.25
CA ALA A 63 1.97 -2.35 6.88
C ALA A 63 0.81 -2.39 5.88
N LEU A 64 -0.28 -3.09 6.20
CA LEU A 64 -1.46 -3.15 5.34
C LEU A 64 -2.07 -1.77 5.15
N ALA A 65 -2.17 -0.98 6.21
CA ALA A 65 -2.71 0.38 6.13
C ALA A 65 -1.85 1.27 5.24
N ILE A 66 -0.54 1.24 5.43
CA ILE A 66 0.38 2.07 4.66
C ILE A 66 0.39 1.66 3.18
N ASN A 67 0.48 0.37 2.89
CA ASN A 67 0.47 -0.14 1.52
C ASN A 67 -0.89 0.04 0.84
N GLY A 68 -1.95 0.05 1.62
CA GLY A 68 -3.31 0.21 1.11
C GLY A 68 -3.54 1.54 0.41
N MET A 69 -2.87 2.61 0.84
CA MET A 69 -3.06 3.93 0.24
C MET A 69 -2.69 3.96 -1.25
N PRO A 70 -1.46 3.63 -1.66
CA PRO A 70 -1.12 3.64 -3.08
C PRO A 70 -1.82 2.55 -3.87
N ILE A 71 -2.07 1.40 -3.27
CA ILE A 71 -2.79 0.30 -3.94
C ILE A 71 -4.21 0.74 -4.29
N HIS A 72 -4.92 1.35 -3.35
CA HIS A 72 -6.27 1.84 -3.56
C HIS A 72 -6.30 2.89 -4.67
N LEU A 73 -5.38 3.87 -4.61
CA LEU A 73 -5.28 4.91 -5.62
C LEU A 73 -5.12 4.33 -7.03
N GLN A 74 -4.26 3.33 -7.19
CA GLN A 74 -4.02 2.69 -8.48
C GLN A 74 -5.20 1.82 -8.93
N ALA A 75 -5.78 1.07 -8.00
CA ALA A 75 -6.83 0.11 -8.31
C ALA A 75 -8.11 0.76 -8.80
N VAL A 76 -8.46 1.93 -8.26
CA VAL A 76 -9.72 2.61 -8.56
C VAL A 76 -9.50 3.93 -9.28
N GLN A 77 -8.48 4.01 -10.12
CA GLN A 77 -8.07 5.25 -10.78
C GLN A 77 -9.20 5.92 -11.58
N GLU A 78 -10.04 5.14 -12.24
CA GLU A 78 -11.18 5.69 -12.98
C GLU A 78 -12.14 6.43 -12.06
N MET A 79 -12.43 5.84 -10.90
CA MET A 79 -13.28 6.46 -9.88
C MET A 79 -12.60 7.70 -9.28
N VAL A 80 -11.29 7.59 -9.01
CA VAL A 80 -10.51 8.72 -8.49
C VAL A 80 -10.63 9.92 -9.41
N GLN A 81 -10.43 9.73 -10.71
CA GLN A 81 -10.50 10.81 -11.68
C GLN A 81 -11.92 11.37 -11.83
N ALA A 82 -12.92 10.50 -11.80
CA ALA A 82 -14.32 10.93 -11.91
C ALA A 82 -14.76 11.76 -10.73
N LEU A 83 -14.33 11.39 -9.52
CA LEU A 83 -14.73 12.09 -8.29
C LEU A 83 -13.79 13.24 -7.94
N ASN A 84 -12.56 13.20 -8.40
CA ASN A 84 -11.52 14.16 -8.04
C ASN A 84 -10.76 14.65 -9.28
N PRO A 85 -11.45 15.31 -10.24
CA PRO A 85 -10.77 15.78 -11.46
C PRO A 85 -9.64 16.76 -11.17
N GLU A 86 -9.67 17.45 -10.02
CA GLU A 86 -8.63 18.39 -9.60
C GLU A 86 -7.28 17.71 -9.33
N LEU A 87 -7.24 16.41 -9.09
CA LEU A 87 -5.99 15.70 -8.89
C LEU A 87 -5.21 15.48 -10.19
N GLY A 88 -5.89 15.62 -11.34
CA GLY A 88 -5.26 15.49 -12.65
C GLY A 88 -5.06 14.05 -13.09
N ALA A 89 -4.28 13.88 -14.17
CA ALA A 89 -3.96 12.58 -14.73
C ALA A 89 -3.06 11.77 -13.79
N PRO A 90 -3.00 10.42 -13.96
CA PRO A 90 -2.20 9.58 -13.06
C PRO A 90 -0.74 10.04 -12.90
N GLU A 91 -0.09 10.47 -13.95
CA GLU A 91 1.29 10.93 -13.89
C GLU A 91 1.46 12.23 -13.11
N GLN A 92 0.42 13.04 -13.02
CA GLN A 92 0.41 14.27 -12.22
C GLN A 92 0.15 14.01 -10.75
N GLN A 93 -0.41 12.85 -10.44
CA GLN A 93 -0.75 12.47 -9.07
C GLN A 93 0.44 11.93 -8.28
N VAL A 94 1.51 11.48 -8.95
CA VAL A 94 2.60 10.73 -8.32
C VAL A 94 3.28 11.53 -7.20
N LEU A 95 3.77 12.75 -7.50
CA LEU A 95 4.48 13.55 -6.49
C LEU A 95 3.58 13.98 -5.33
N PRO A 96 2.38 14.53 -5.58
CA PRO A 96 1.48 14.86 -4.48
C PRO A 96 1.08 13.65 -3.64
N ALA A 97 0.88 12.49 -4.28
CA ALA A 97 0.54 11.26 -3.56
C ALA A 97 1.70 10.81 -2.66
N VAL A 98 2.93 10.85 -3.17
CA VAL A 98 4.11 10.48 -2.39
C VAL A 98 4.23 11.39 -1.15
N GLU A 99 4.06 12.69 -1.33
CA GLU A 99 4.11 13.65 -0.21
C GLU A 99 3.02 13.38 0.82
N ALA A 100 1.78 13.24 0.37
CA ALA A 100 0.65 13.02 1.26
C ALA A 100 0.74 11.67 1.97
N PHE A 101 1.02 10.60 1.23
CA PHE A 101 1.06 9.26 1.80
C PHE A 101 2.25 9.06 2.72
N THR A 102 3.38 9.74 2.46
CA THR A 102 4.52 9.74 3.38
C THR A 102 4.14 10.39 4.71
N ALA A 103 3.48 11.54 4.65
CA ALA A 103 3.01 12.22 5.85
C ALA A 103 2.03 11.36 6.63
N TYR A 104 1.10 10.71 5.94
CA TYR A 104 0.12 9.83 6.59
C TYR A 104 0.78 8.58 7.17
N ALA A 105 1.77 8.02 6.48
CA ALA A 105 2.51 6.86 7.01
C ALA A 105 3.24 7.21 8.30
N VAL A 106 3.87 8.37 8.37
CA VAL A 106 4.53 8.86 9.59
C VAL A 106 3.51 8.99 10.73
N ALA A 107 2.34 9.55 10.43
CA ALA A 107 1.26 9.69 11.41
C ALA A 107 0.74 8.33 11.88
N LEU A 108 0.61 7.36 10.97
CA LEU A 108 0.17 6.01 11.31
C LEU A 108 1.18 5.29 12.21
N VAL A 109 2.47 5.47 11.96
CA VAL A 109 3.52 4.92 12.85
C VAL A 109 3.38 5.50 14.25
N ALA A 110 3.20 6.82 14.35
CA ALA A 110 3.00 7.48 15.65
C ALA A 110 1.74 6.95 16.35
N ALA A 111 0.66 6.76 15.60
CA ALA A 111 -0.59 6.21 16.14
C ALA A 111 -0.38 4.79 16.68
N GLU A 112 0.39 3.96 15.98
CA GLU A 112 0.67 2.60 16.44
C GLU A 112 1.51 2.60 17.72
N LYS A 113 2.50 3.48 17.81
CA LYS A 113 3.28 3.66 19.05
C LYS A 113 2.38 4.02 20.23
N ASN A 114 1.51 5.00 20.04
CA ASN A 114 0.57 5.44 21.07
C ASN A 114 -0.36 4.30 21.50
N ARG A 115 -0.86 3.55 20.53
CA ARG A 115 -1.73 2.41 20.81
C ARG A 115 -1.05 1.36 21.68
N ARG A 116 0.23 1.11 21.46
CA ARG A 116 1.01 0.16 22.25
C ARG A 116 1.25 0.68 23.68
N GLU A 117 1.56 1.95 23.84
CA GLU A 117 1.75 2.56 25.14
C GLU A 117 0.47 2.50 26.01
N MET A 118 -0.69 2.70 25.36
CA MET A 118 -1.98 2.63 26.05
C MET A 118 -2.34 1.22 26.53
N LYS A 119 -1.79 0.17 25.87
CA LYS A 119 -2.05 -1.22 26.24
C LYS A 119 -1.11 -1.77 27.29
N SER A 120 0.03 -1.12 27.49
CA SER A 120 1.02 -1.54 28.50
C SER A 120 0.78 -0.86 29.89
#